data_18647ef32150019d02ec4e8db242f55a
#
_entry.id   18647ef32150019d02ec4e8db242f55a
#
_cell.length_a   1.000
_cell.length_b   1.000
_cell.length_c   1.000
_cell.angle_alpha   90.00
_cell.angle_beta   90.00
_cell.angle_gamma   90.00
#
_symmetry.space_group_name_H-M   'P 1'
#
loop_
_entity.id
_entity.type
_entity.pdbx_description
1 polymer ?
#
loop_
_entity_poly.entity_id
_entity_poly.type
_entity_poly.pdbx_seq_one_letter_code
_entity_poly.pdbx_strand_id
1 'polypeptide(L)'
;MNRELCWVLTGPTASGKTALSIRLAKSHQCEIVCMDSMQIYRKMNIGTAKPTIEEMDGIPHHMIDVADPDESFSVARYQEMAEACIADIHARGKRALLVGGTGFYLRALRQPMALGGDAAADESIRAELEYLATQDNGKERLHDMLAEVDPETAARLHLNDVRRAVRALEVYRLTGIPFSRQPQIQTDSRFEYRVATLTMDRSMLYSRIEKRVDMMVEQGLVEEVRSLLAEGVPADCQAMKAIGYKEIVPYLRGESDWTDTDYLLKLNTRHYAKRQLTWMRREDNVLWVDSSMPDAYERLEKWYTQGELI
;
A
#
# COMPACT_ATOMS: atom_id res chain seq x y z
N MET A 1 -9.70 28.87 3.90
CA MET A 1 -10.84 27.95 3.91
C MET A 1 -10.50 26.80 4.84
N ASN A 2 -11.40 26.42 5.77
CA ASN A 2 -11.18 25.22 6.57
C ASN A 2 -11.28 24.01 5.62
N ARG A 3 -10.22 23.17 5.60
CA ARG A 3 -10.22 21.93 4.85
C ARG A 3 -11.13 20.92 5.55
N GLU A 4 -11.83 20.11 4.78
CA GLU A 4 -12.63 19.00 5.32
C GLU A 4 -11.75 17.95 5.96
N LEU A 5 -12.16 17.47 7.14
CA LEU A 5 -11.39 16.52 7.94
C LEU A 5 -11.71 15.07 7.54
N CYS A 6 -10.67 14.35 7.14
CA CYS A 6 -10.68 12.90 6.92
C CYS A 6 -10.06 12.16 8.11
N TRP A 7 -10.66 11.05 8.48
CA TRP A 7 -10.09 10.13 9.46
C TRP A 7 -9.24 9.08 8.76
N VAL A 8 -8.12 8.68 9.37
CA VAL A 8 -7.22 7.67 8.82
C VAL A 8 -6.88 6.64 9.88
N LEU A 9 -7.27 5.39 9.67
CA LEU A 9 -6.90 4.26 10.50
C LEU A 9 -5.90 3.38 9.76
N THR A 10 -4.67 3.40 10.18
CA THR A 10 -3.59 2.60 9.63
C THR A 10 -3.01 1.62 10.66
N GLY A 11 -2.00 0.86 10.27
CA GLY A 11 -1.34 -0.13 11.11
C GLY A 11 -0.92 -1.36 10.33
N PRO A 12 -0.17 -2.29 10.94
CA PRO A 12 0.30 -3.49 10.26
C PRO A 12 -0.84 -4.42 9.88
N THR A 13 -0.58 -5.33 8.94
CA THR A 13 -1.50 -6.45 8.69
C THR A 13 -1.75 -7.22 9.99
N ALA A 14 -2.91 -7.84 10.13
CA ALA A 14 -3.37 -8.56 11.32
C ALA A 14 -3.54 -7.72 12.61
N SER A 15 -3.48 -6.39 12.55
CA SER A 15 -3.66 -5.52 13.74
C SER A 15 -5.13 -5.26 14.15
N GLY A 16 -6.12 -5.75 13.40
CA GLY A 16 -7.53 -5.58 13.73
C GLY A 16 -8.18 -4.32 13.16
N LYS A 17 -7.58 -3.69 12.15
CA LYS A 17 -8.11 -2.48 11.49
C LYS A 17 -9.57 -2.62 11.05
N THR A 18 -9.91 -3.72 10.38
CA THR A 18 -11.26 -3.93 9.80
C THR A 18 -12.34 -3.84 10.88
N ALA A 19 -12.22 -4.59 11.97
CA ALA A 19 -13.24 -4.58 13.02
C ALA A 19 -13.41 -3.19 13.67
N LEU A 20 -12.29 -2.50 13.95
CA LEU A 20 -12.34 -1.16 14.56
C LEU A 20 -12.87 -0.11 13.57
N SER A 21 -12.53 -0.21 12.29
CA SER A 21 -13.03 0.73 11.28
C SER A 21 -14.53 0.59 11.03
N ILE A 22 -15.06 -0.63 11.00
CA ILE A 22 -16.51 -0.87 10.88
C ILE A 22 -17.26 -0.29 12.08
N ARG A 23 -16.76 -0.53 13.31
CA ARG A 23 -17.36 0.03 14.52
C ARG A 23 -17.36 1.57 14.49
N LEU A 24 -16.23 2.21 14.12
CA LEU A 24 -16.14 3.66 13.95
C LEU A 24 -17.09 4.17 12.86
N ALA A 25 -17.14 3.49 11.72
CA ALA A 25 -17.97 3.90 10.59
C ALA A 25 -19.47 3.89 10.98
N LYS A 26 -19.92 2.88 11.71
CA LYS A 26 -21.31 2.81 12.21
C LYS A 26 -21.62 3.92 13.20
N SER A 27 -20.75 4.14 14.20
CA SER A 27 -20.98 5.13 15.25
C SER A 27 -20.98 6.57 14.74
N HIS A 28 -20.23 6.86 13.66
CA HIS A 28 -19.98 8.23 13.19
C HIS A 28 -20.42 8.50 11.76
N GLN A 29 -21.24 7.64 11.16
CA GLN A 29 -21.77 7.77 9.80
C GLN A 29 -20.65 7.96 8.76
N CYS A 30 -19.54 7.19 8.91
CA CYS A 30 -18.46 7.23 7.95
C CYS A 30 -18.71 6.25 6.80
N GLU A 31 -18.11 6.55 5.65
CA GLU A 31 -17.87 5.58 4.59
C GLU A 31 -16.38 5.28 4.52
N ILE A 32 -16.01 4.04 4.22
CA ILE A 32 -14.61 3.62 4.23
C ILE A 32 -14.00 3.80 2.85
N VAL A 33 -12.81 4.41 2.80
CA VAL A 33 -11.98 4.50 1.59
C VAL A 33 -10.77 3.59 1.82
N CYS A 34 -10.66 2.52 1.05
CA CYS A 34 -9.56 1.56 1.18
C CYS A 34 -8.22 2.20 0.81
N MET A 35 -7.24 2.03 1.69
CA MET A 35 -5.86 2.52 1.51
C MET A 35 -4.89 1.32 1.52
N ASP A 36 -5.21 0.31 0.69
CA ASP A 36 -4.39 -0.88 0.49
C ASP A 36 -4.12 -1.08 -1.00
N SER A 37 -2.84 -1.22 -1.37
CA SER A 37 -2.42 -1.31 -2.78
C SER A 37 -2.72 -2.64 -3.46
N MET A 38 -3.24 -3.62 -2.71
CA MET A 38 -3.58 -4.93 -3.27
C MET A 38 -5.08 -5.20 -3.26
N GLN A 39 -5.84 -4.66 -2.32
CA GLN A 39 -7.31 -4.79 -2.29
C GLN A 39 -8.02 -4.01 -3.42
N ILE A 40 -7.30 -3.17 -4.13
CA ILE A 40 -7.79 -2.49 -5.34
C ILE A 40 -8.06 -3.44 -6.50
N TYR A 41 -7.39 -4.60 -6.53
CA TYR A 41 -7.50 -5.55 -7.64
C TYR A 41 -8.69 -6.48 -7.47
N ARG A 42 -9.49 -6.63 -8.55
CA ARG A 42 -10.58 -7.61 -8.62
C ARG A 42 -10.06 -9.02 -8.51
N LYS A 43 -10.88 -9.92 -7.98
CA LYS A 43 -10.57 -11.37 -7.84
C LYS A 43 -9.40 -11.72 -6.91
N MET A 44 -8.70 -10.73 -6.36
CA MET A 44 -7.65 -10.91 -5.35
C MET A 44 -8.26 -10.67 -3.97
N ASN A 45 -8.91 -11.68 -3.42
CA ASN A 45 -9.74 -11.52 -2.21
C ASN A 45 -9.06 -12.11 -0.98
N ILE A 46 -8.68 -13.38 -1.05
CA ILE A 46 -8.14 -14.14 0.10
C ILE A 46 -6.74 -13.62 0.44
N GLY A 47 -5.82 -13.62 -0.54
CA GLY A 47 -4.44 -13.22 -0.31
C GLY A 47 -4.24 -11.77 0.10
N THR A 48 -5.19 -10.89 -0.23
CA THR A 48 -5.19 -9.49 0.18
C THR A 48 -5.93 -9.23 1.49
N ALA A 49 -6.58 -10.25 2.06
CA ALA A 49 -7.50 -10.13 3.18
C ALA A 49 -8.57 -9.05 2.92
N LYS A 50 -9.13 -9.02 1.72
CA LYS A 50 -10.20 -8.10 1.37
C LYS A 50 -11.42 -8.40 2.23
N PRO A 51 -12.04 -7.38 2.86
CA PRO A 51 -13.23 -7.63 3.68
C PRO A 51 -14.36 -8.22 2.83
N THR A 52 -15.04 -9.24 3.34
CA THR A 52 -16.24 -9.79 2.72
C THR A 52 -17.42 -8.85 2.88
N ILE A 53 -18.51 -9.07 2.11
CA ILE A 53 -19.74 -8.28 2.24
C ILE A 53 -20.30 -8.37 3.67
N GLU A 54 -20.21 -9.53 4.29
CA GLU A 54 -20.63 -9.77 5.67
C GLU A 54 -19.75 -8.97 6.65
N GLU A 55 -18.44 -8.96 6.44
CA GLU A 55 -17.50 -8.18 7.26
C GLU A 55 -17.67 -6.68 7.06
N MET A 56 -18.04 -6.22 5.87
CA MET A 56 -18.36 -4.81 5.60
C MET A 56 -19.60 -4.33 6.35
N ASP A 57 -20.48 -5.23 6.76
CA ASP A 57 -21.61 -5.01 7.67
C ASP A 57 -22.49 -3.78 7.27
N GLY A 58 -22.74 -3.66 5.96
CA GLY A 58 -23.53 -2.59 5.37
C GLY A 58 -22.83 -1.23 5.24
N ILE A 59 -21.56 -1.12 5.62
CA ILE A 59 -20.77 0.10 5.44
C ILE A 59 -20.25 0.17 4.00
N PRO A 60 -20.49 1.26 3.26
CA PRO A 60 -19.91 1.46 1.94
C PRO A 60 -18.37 1.48 2.00
N HIS A 61 -17.75 0.68 1.13
CA HIS A 61 -16.31 0.64 0.95
C HIS A 61 -15.97 1.10 -0.47
N HIS A 62 -15.14 2.11 -0.57
CA HIS A 62 -14.63 2.67 -1.81
C HIS A 62 -13.18 2.24 -2.02
N MET A 63 -12.69 2.33 -3.26
CA MET A 63 -11.31 1.95 -3.63
C MET A 63 -10.99 0.47 -3.40
N ILE A 64 -12.01 -0.40 -3.47
CA ILE A 64 -11.90 -1.86 -3.54
C ILE A 64 -12.37 -2.27 -4.93
N ASP A 65 -11.73 -3.27 -5.55
CA ASP A 65 -12.11 -3.81 -6.87
C ASP A 65 -12.17 -2.76 -8.01
N VAL A 66 -11.23 -1.81 -8.01
CA VAL A 66 -11.21 -0.70 -8.97
C VAL A 66 -10.28 -0.93 -10.16
N ALA A 67 -9.48 -2.01 -10.15
CA ALA A 67 -8.55 -2.37 -11.21
C ALA A 67 -8.59 -3.89 -11.49
N ASP A 68 -8.28 -4.28 -12.71
CA ASP A 68 -8.07 -5.70 -13.03
C ASP A 68 -6.62 -6.12 -12.70
N PRO A 69 -6.37 -7.41 -12.37
CA PRO A 69 -5.06 -7.86 -11.89
C PRO A 69 -3.90 -7.64 -12.88
N ASP A 70 -4.18 -7.59 -14.17
CA ASP A 70 -3.22 -7.33 -15.24
C ASP A 70 -2.96 -5.84 -15.50
N GLU A 71 -3.78 -4.95 -14.90
CA GLU A 71 -3.59 -3.51 -15.01
C GLU A 71 -2.44 -3.00 -14.12
N SER A 72 -1.67 -2.05 -14.64
CA SER A 72 -0.78 -1.22 -13.82
C SER A 72 -1.59 -0.19 -13.04
N PHE A 73 -1.32 -0.07 -11.74
CA PHE A 73 -1.99 0.90 -10.88
C PHE A 73 -0.99 1.79 -10.15
N SER A 74 -0.97 3.06 -10.50
CA SER A 74 -0.03 4.03 -9.94
C SER A 74 -0.57 4.70 -8.68
N VAL A 75 0.34 5.25 -7.87
CA VAL A 75 -0.03 6.06 -6.71
C VAL A 75 -0.73 7.36 -7.12
N ALA A 76 -0.41 7.93 -8.28
CA ALA A 76 -1.10 9.11 -8.83
C ALA A 76 -2.57 8.78 -9.15
N ARG A 77 -2.82 7.65 -9.83
CA ARG A 77 -4.20 7.15 -10.08
C ARG A 77 -4.95 6.92 -8.76
N TYR A 78 -4.28 6.33 -7.75
CA TYR A 78 -4.88 6.17 -6.43
C TYR A 78 -5.27 7.51 -5.82
N GLN A 79 -4.36 8.49 -5.82
CA GLN A 79 -4.61 9.80 -5.23
C GLN A 79 -5.82 10.48 -5.88
N GLU A 80 -5.86 10.56 -7.21
CA GLU A 80 -6.97 11.15 -7.96
C GLU A 80 -8.32 10.49 -7.62
N MET A 81 -8.38 9.16 -7.69
CA MET A 81 -9.61 8.42 -7.41
C MET A 81 -10.04 8.53 -5.94
N ALA A 82 -9.10 8.44 -5.01
CA ALA A 82 -9.38 8.54 -3.59
C ALA A 82 -9.87 9.95 -3.21
N GLU A 83 -9.25 11.00 -3.75
CA GLU A 83 -9.69 12.39 -3.52
C GLU A 83 -11.09 12.65 -4.11
N ALA A 84 -11.42 12.06 -5.25
CA ALA A 84 -12.76 12.13 -5.82
C ALA A 84 -13.79 11.42 -4.92
N CYS A 85 -13.48 10.22 -4.42
CA CYS A 85 -14.33 9.50 -3.47
C CYS A 85 -14.54 10.28 -2.18
N ILE A 86 -13.47 10.85 -1.60
CA ILE A 86 -13.55 11.66 -0.37
C ILE A 86 -14.46 12.86 -0.58
N ALA A 87 -14.30 13.58 -1.70
CA ALA A 87 -15.13 14.75 -2.01
C ALA A 87 -16.61 14.37 -2.16
N ASP A 88 -16.94 13.26 -2.81
CA ASP A 88 -18.31 12.76 -2.94
C ASP A 88 -18.91 12.38 -1.58
N ILE A 89 -18.16 11.69 -0.73
CA ILE A 89 -18.60 11.32 0.63
C ILE A 89 -18.95 12.59 1.44
N HIS A 90 -18.08 13.59 1.42
CA HIS A 90 -18.31 14.85 2.13
C HIS A 90 -19.50 15.64 1.54
N ALA A 91 -19.63 15.68 0.20
CA ALA A 91 -20.77 16.33 -0.45
C ALA A 91 -22.12 15.72 -0.05
N ARG A 92 -22.15 14.45 0.34
CA ARG A 92 -23.34 13.76 0.90
C ARG A 92 -23.50 13.97 2.41
N GLY A 93 -22.70 14.84 3.04
CA GLY A 93 -22.75 15.14 4.47
C GLY A 93 -22.22 14.00 5.36
N LYS A 94 -21.49 13.06 4.80
CA LYS A 94 -20.86 11.95 5.52
C LYS A 94 -19.38 12.20 5.74
N ARG A 95 -18.74 11.34 6.52
CA ARG A 95 -17.31 11.44 6.83
C ARG A 95 -16.53 10.34 6.12
N ALA A 96 -15.38 10.69 5.54
CA ALA A 96 -14.45 9.71 4.97
C ALA A 96 -13.54 9.13 6.05
N LEU A 97 -13.49 7.79 6.15
CA LEU A 97 -12.55 7.03 6.98
C LEU A 97 -11.64 6.21 6.06
N LEU A 98 -10.40 6.65 5.91
CA LEU A 98 -9.40 5.93 5.13
C LEU A 98 -8.85 4.78 5.97
N VAL A 99 -8.87 3.56 5.42
CA VAL A 99 -8.43 2.36 6.15
C VAL A 99 -7.45 1.55 5.32
N GLY A 100 -6.25 1.31 5.84
CA GLY A 100 -5.27 0.47 5.16
C GLY A 100 -3.86 0.56 5.70
N GLY A 101 -2.95 -0.16 5.07
CA GLY A 101 -1.56 -0.27 5.50
C GLY A 101 -0.53 0.27 4.51
N THR A 102 -0.95 0.87 3.39
CA THR A 102 -0.06 1.39 2.36
C THR A 102 0.35 2.83 2.67
N GLY A 103 1.44 2.99 3.43
CA GLY A 103 1.90 4.30 3.88
C GLY A 103 2.22 5.27 2.72
N PHE A 104 2.63 4.75 1.56
CA PHE A 104 2.89 5.57 0.39
C PHE A 104 1.61 6.24 -0.17
N TYR A 105 0.46 5.59 -0.06
CA TYR A 105 -0.84 6.18 -0.41
C TYR A 105 -1.21 7.32 0.55
N LEU A 106 -1.03 7.09 1.86
CA LEU A 106 -1.26 8.15 2.86
C LEU A 106 -0.37 9.38 2.58
N ARG A 107 0.89 9.14 2.28
CA ARG A 107 1.82 10.24 1.98
C ARG A 107 1.42 11.02 0.74
N ALA A 108 1.00 10.34 -0.33
CA ALA A 108 0.55 11.00 -1.55
C ALA A 108 -0.67 11.90 -1.32
N LEU A 109 -1.59 11.48 -0.44
CA LEU A 109 -2.76 12.29 -0.07
C LEU A 109 -2.42 13.48 0.84
N ARG A 110 -1.50 13.28 1.80
CA ARG A 110 -1.09 14.33 2.76
C ARG A 110 -0.12 15.35 2.16
N GLN A 111 0.72 14.88 1.29
CA GLN A 111 1.76 15.67 0.62
C GLN A 111 1.70 15.33 -0.87
N PRO A 112 0.78 15.95 -1.62
CA PRO A 112 0.69 15.76 -3.05
C PRO A 112 2.07 16.00 -3.66
N MET A 113 2.65 14.94 -4.19
CA MET A 113 4.00 14.96 -4.74
C MET A 113 3.88 14.98 -6.25
N ALA A 114 4.64 15.86 -6.91
CA ALA A 114 4.97 15.62 -8.30
C ALA A 114 5.82 14.34 -8.37
N LEU A 115 5.18 13.19 -8.62
CA LEU A 115 5.83 11.88 -8.67
C LEU A 115 6.65 11.74 -9.97
N GLY A 116 7.65 12.61 -10.15
CA GLY A 116 8.46 12.70 -11.37
C GLY A 116 7.90 13.66 -12.41
N GLY A 117 7.16 14.73 -11.99
CA GLY A 117 6.52 15.68 -12.89
C GLY A 117 5.40 15.03 -13.71
N ASP A 118 5.00 15.69 -14.80
CA ASP A 118 4.02 15.20 -15.79
C ASP A 118 4.54 14.05 -16.65
N ALA A 119 5.74 13.50 -16.36
CA ALA A 119 6.31 12.38 -17.10
C ALA A 119 5.46 11.12 -16.86
N ALA A 120 4.60 10.81 -17.82
CA ALA A 120 3.93 9.51 -17.88
C ALA A 120 4.98 8.39 -17.82
N ALA A 121 4.58 7.25 -17.26
CA ALA A 121 5.45 6.07 -17.28
C ALA A 121 5.69 5.62 -18.72
N ASP A 122 6.95 5.32 -19.05
CA ASP A 122 7.32 4.69 -20.32
C ASP A 122 7.82 3.26 -20.05
N GLU A 123 6.97 2.28 -20.40
CA GLU A 123 7.27 0.87 -20.14
C GLU A 123 8.48 0.37 -20.93
N SER A 124 8.76 0.95 -22.10
CA SER A 124 9.90 0.55 -22.93
C SER A 124 11.24 0.99 -22.30
N ILE A 125 11.30 2.23 -21.81
CA ILE A 125 12.47 2.74 -21.07
C ILE A 125 12.69 1.94 -19.79
N ARG A 126 11.61 1.61 -19.07
CA ARG A 126 11.70 0.80 -17.84
C ARG A 126 12.22 -0.59 -18.11
N ALA A 127 11.65 -1.27 -19.10
CA ALA A 127 12.07 -2.63 -19.47
C ALA A 127 13.55 -2.67 -19.86
N GLU A 128 14.03 -1.69 -20.64
CA GLU A 128 15.45 -1.58 -21.00
C GLU A 128 16.35 -1.44 -19.77
N LEU A 129 15.99 -0.50 -18.85
CA LEU A 129 16.79 -0.24 -17.65
C LEU A 129 16.71 -1.39 -16.64
N GLU A 130 15.55 -2.02 -16.47
CA GLU A 130 15.39 -3.20 -15.62
C GLU A 130 16.18 -4.39 -16.20
N TYR A 131 16.16 -4.59 -17.52
CA TYR A 131 16.97 -5.60 -18.18
C TYR A 131 18.47 -5.35 -17.97
N LEU A 132 18.93 -4.10 -18.12
CA LEU A 132 20.32 -3.73 -17.82
C LEU A 132 20.71 -4.15 -16.39
N ALA A 133 19.84 -3.92 -15.41
CA ALA A 133 20.11 -4.25 -14.01
C ALA A 133 20.25 -5.76 -13.76
N THR A 134 19.77 -6.63 -14.65
CA THR A 134 19.92 -8.10 -14.55
C THR A 134 21.23 -8.63 -15.13
N GLN A 135 21.99 -7.80 -15.87
CA GLN A 135 23.25 -8.20 -16.49
C GLN A 135 24.42 -8.17 -15.49
N ASP A 136 25.56 -8.74 -15.89
CA ASP A 136 26.79 -8.67 -15.09
C ASP A 136 27.19 -7.22 -14.81
N ASN A 137 27.42 -6.90 -13.54
CA ASN A 137 27.64 -5.53 -13.03
C ASN A 137 26.51 -4.54 -13.44
N GLY A 138 25.30 -5.05 -13.73
CA GLY A 138 24.21 -4.22 -14.25
C GLY A 138 23.70 -3.20 -13.24
N LYS A 139 23.70 -3.53 -11.95
CA LYS A 139 23.29 -2.59 -10.88
C LYS A 139 24.28 -1.45 -10.72
N GLU A 140 25.57 -1.75 -10.76
CA GLU A 140 26.64 -0.77 -10.71
C GLU A 140 26.53 0.18 -11.91
N ARG A 141 26.41 -0.37 -13.11
CA ARG A 141 26.23 0.42 -14.35
C ARG A 141 25.00 1.32 -14.28
N LEU A 142 23.87 0.80 -13.79
CA LEU A 142 22.65 1.59 -13.63
C LEU A 142 22.85 2.74 -12.64
N HIS A 143 23.58 2.50 -11.55
CA HIS A 143 23.89 3.51 -10.56
C HIS A 143 24.88 4.56 -11.09
N ASP A 144 25.88 4.16 -11.87
CA ASP A 144 26.83 5.06 -12.52
C ASP A 144 26.12 5.97 -13.53
N MET A 145 25.24 5.41 -14.37
CA MET A 145 24.39 6.20 -15.29
C MET A 145 23.55 7.24 -14.52
N LEU A 146 23.01 6.85 -13.36
CA LEU A 146 22.27 7.80 -12.51
C LEU A 146 23.20 8.87 -11.93
N ALA A 147 24.41 8.50 -11.50
CA ALA A 147 25.37 9.45 -10.93
C ALA A 147 25.83 10.50 -11.96
N GLU A 148 25.91 10.13 -13.25
CA GLU A 148 26.24 11.07 -14.34
C GLU A 148 25.17 12.14 -14.55
N VAL A 149 23.88 11.78 -14.45
CA VAL A 149 22.77 12.70 -14.76
C VAL A 149 22.14 13.33 -13.51
N ASP A 150 22.17 12.64 -12.37
CA ASP A 150 21.60 13.08 -11.09
C ASP A 150 22.44 12.60 -9.89
N PRO A 151 23.62 13.19 -9.68
CA PRO A 151 24.50 12.78 -8.58
C PRO A 151 23.86 12.91 -7.20
N GLU A 152 22.91 13.85 -7.03
CA GLU A 152 22.19 14.04 -5.76
C GLU A 152 21.28 12.86 -5.46
N THR A 153 20.52 12.36 -6.44
CA THR A 153 19.69 11.18 -6.28
C THR A 153 20.56 9.93 -6.12
N ALA A 154 21.63 9.77 -6.90
CA ALA A 154 22.53 8.63 -6.78
C ALA A 154 23.15 8.51 -5.38
N ALA A 155 23.61 9.61 -4.79
CA ALA A 155 24.17 9.61 -3.44
C ALA A 155 23.21 9.16 -2.34
N ARG A 156 21.88 9.26 -2.58
CA ARG A 156 20.84 8.84 -1.63
C ARG A 156 20.37 7.40 -1.84
N LEU A 157 20.64 6.80 -2.99
CA LEU A 157 20.18 5.47 -3.33
C LEU A 157 21.27 4.43 -3.12
N HIS A 158 20.92 3.30 -2.52
CA HIS A 158 21.80 2.14 -2.47
C HIS A 158 21.77 1.41 -3.82
N LEU A 159 22.88 0.79 -4.24
CA LEU A 159 23.01 0.00 -5.49
C LEU A 159 21.85 -1.00 -5.71
N ASN A 160 21.34 -1.60 -4.63
CA ASN A 160 20.23 -2.54 -4.70
C ASN A 160 18.86 -1.88 -4.85
N ASP A 161 18.76 -0.55 -4.82
CA ASP A 161 17.47 0.16 -5.01
C ASP A 161 17.20 0.42 -6.51
N VAL A 162 17.27 -0.67 -7.28
CA VAL A 162 17.11 -0.68 -8.74
C VAL A 162 15.84 0.06 -9.18
N ARG A 163 14.71 -0.20 -8.52
CA ARG A 163 13.43 0.41 -8.92
C ARG A 163 13.44 1.93 -8.85
N ARG A 164 14.08 2.51 -7.83
CA ARG A 164 14.20 3.97 -7.72
C ARG A 164 15.21 4.53 -8.70
N ALA A 165 16.32 3.83 -8.93
CA ALA A 165 17.31 4.22 -9.95
C ALA A 165 16.69 4.20 -11.34
N VAL A 166 15.96 3.15 -11.71
CA VAL A 166 15.20 3.04 -12.96
C VAL A 166 14.23 4.21 -13.11
N ARG A 167 13.42 4.51 -12.07
CA ARG A 167 12.46 5.63 -12.13
C ARG A 167 13.16 6.98 -12.32
N ALA A 168 14.25 7.23 -11.63
CA ALA A 168 14.98 8.49 -11.76
C ALA A 168 15.57 8.67 -13.17
N LEU A 169 16.14 7.61 -13.74
CA LEU A 169 16.65 7.60 -15.12
C LEU A 169 15.53 7.73 -16.17
N GLU A 170 14.40 7.03 -15.96
CA GLU A 170 13.22 7.16 -16.82
C GLU A 170 12.74 8.62 -16.88
N VAL A 171 12.55 9.24 -15.73
CA VAL A 171 12.13 10.64 -15.64
C VAL A 171 13.12 11.57 -16.35
N TYR A 172 14.41 11.36 -16.15
CA TYR A 172 15.43 12.14 -16.84
C TYR A 172 15.39 11.94 -18.37
N ARG A 173 15.25 10.70 -18.85
CA ARG A 173 15.14 10.42 -20.29
C ARG A 173 13.92 11.06 -20.94
N LEU A 174 12.80 11.12 -20.21
CA LEU A 174 11.55 11.71 -20.70
C LEU A 174 11.53 13.24 -20.66
N THR A 175 12.15 13.83 -19.65
CA THR A 175 12.02 15.27 -19.38
C THR A 175 13.29 16.08 -19.65
N GLY A 176 14.45 15.41 -19.72
CA GLY A 176 15.76 16.07 -19.71
C GLY A 176 16.14 16.73 -18.38
N ILE A 177 15.31 16.59 -17.33
CA ILE A 177 15.52 17.23 -16.03
C ILE A 177 15.84 16.13 -15.00
N PRO A 178 16.95 16.24 -14.23
CA PRO A 178 17.26 15.31 -13.14
C PRO A 178 16.09 15.15 -12.15
N PHE A 179 15.89 13.93 -11.61
CA PHE A 179 14.81 13.65 -10.68
C PHE A 179 14.87 14.54 -9.42
N SER A 180 16.08 14.83 -8.92
CA SER A 180 16.33 15.74 -7.81
C SER A 180 15.90 17.17 -8.09
N ARG A 181 15.86 17.57 -9.36
CA ARG A 181 15.50 18.92 -9.82
C ARG A 181 14.10 19.02 -10.43
N GLN A 182 13.34 17.93 -10.42
CA GLN A 182 11.93 17.98 -10.86
C GLN A 182 11.17 19.01 -10.02
N PRO A 183 10.28 19.81 -10.64
CA PRO A 183 9.45 20.75 -9.89
C PRO A 183 8.72 19.99 -8.78
N GLN A 184 9.03 20.31 -7.54
CA GLN A 184 8.20 19.87 -6.43
C GLN A 184 6.96 20.75 -6.42
N ILE A 185 5.91 20.28 -7.07
CA ILE A 185 4.60 20.91 -6.92
C ILE A 185 4.16 20.57 -5.49
N GLN A 186 4.57 21.39 -4.55
CA GLN A 186 3.98 21.39 -3.22
C GLN A 186 2.60 22.04 -3.35
N THR A 187 1.65 21.28 -3.85
CA THR A 187 0.26 21.63 -3.64
C THR A 187 -0.09 21.28 -2.22
N ASP A 188 -0.72 22.18 -1.54
CA ASP A 188 -1.33 21.88 -0.25
C ASP A 188 -2.30 20.70 -0.40
N SER A 189 -2.28 19.80 0.58
CA SER A 189 -3.26 18.73 0.62
C SER A 189 -4.68 19.28 0.52
N ARG A 190 -5.52 18.62 -0.29
CA ARG A 190 -6.91 19.03 -0.49
C ARG A 190 -7.74 18.91 0.79
N PHE A 191 -7.41 17.93 1.63
CA PHE A 191 -8.12 17.62 2.86
C PHE A 191 -7.18 17.70 4.08
N GLU A 192 -7.75 17.82 5.27
CA GLU A 192 -7.05 17.61 6.53
C GLU A 192 -7.12 16.14 6.92
N TYR A 193 -6.02 15.55 7.40
CA TYR A 193 -5.98 14.13 7.77
C TYR A 193 -5.61 13.96 9.24
N ARG A 194 -6.53 13.37 10.01
CA ARG A 194 -6.29 12.96 11.39
C ARG A 194 -5.97 11.47 11.42
N VAL A 195 -4.72 11.15 11.75
CA VAL A 195 -4.16 9.80 11.56
C VAL A 195 -4.03 9.08 12.89
N ALA A 196 -4.52 7.85 12.94
CA ALA A 196 -4.21 6.90 14.00
C ALA A 196 -3.59 5.63 13.42
N THR A 197 -2.62 5.08 14.14
CA THR A 197 -1.92 3.84 13.78
C THR A 197 -2.13 2.80 14.87
N LEU A 198 -2.63 1.63 14.49
CA LEU A 198 -2.70 0.50 15.38
C LEU A 198 -1.33 -0.14 15.56
N THR A 199 -1.05 -0.56 16.78
CA THR A 199 0.11 -1.37 17.14
C THR A 199 -0.31 -2.47 18.10
N MET A 200 0.59 -3.37 18.42
CA MET A 200 0.48 -4.37 19.48
C MET A 200 1.86 -4.96 19.77
N ASP A 201 1.97 -5.76 20.83
CA ASP A 201 3.18 -6.52 21.10
C ASP A 201 3.62 -7.35 19.86
N ARG A 202 4.93 -7.40 19.64
CA ARG A 202 5.50 -8.03 18.45
C ARG A 202 5.21 -9.52 18.39
N SER A 203 5.25 -10.21 19.52
CA SER A 203 5.01 -11.67 19.60
C SER A 203 3.55 -11.97 19.27
N MET A 204 2.65 -11.17 19.81
CA MET A 204 1.21 -11.25 19.54
C MET A 204 0.91 -10.98 18.06
N LEU A 205 1.50 -9.92 17.49
CA LEU A 205 1.34 -9.60 16.08
C LEU A 205 1.79 -10.74 15.17
N TYR A 206 2.95 -11.34 15.47
CA TYR A 206 3.48 -12.44 14.66
C TYR A 206 2.62 -13.69 14.75
N SER A 207 2.14 -14.06 15.95
CA SER A 207 1.20 -15.16 16.12
C SER A 207 -0.11 -14.93 15.33
N ARG A 208 -0.63 -13.70 15.34
CA ARG A 208 -1.84 -13.33 14.55
C ARG A 208 -1.59 -13.40 13.05
N ILE A 209 -0.40 -12.99 12.59
CA ILE A 209 -0.01 -13.09 11.19
C ILE A 209 0.02 -14.55 10.75
N GLU A 210 0.69 -15.43 11.52
CA GLU A 210 0.80 -16.85 11.17
C GLU A 210 -0.57 -17.51 11.09
N LYS A 211 -1.40 -17.33 12.12
CA LYS A 211 -2.80 -17.82 12.10
C LYS A 211 -3.61 -17.30 10.91
N ARG A 212 -3.41 -16.04 10.54
CA ARG A 212 -4.09 -15.45 9.37
C ARG A 212 -3.64 -16.11 8.08
N VAL A 213 -2.35 -16.37 7.93
CA VAL A 213 -1.81 -17.09 6.76
C VAL A 213 -2.40 -18.51 6.68
N ASP A 214 -2.43 -19.24 7.82
CA ASP A 214 -3.03 -20.57 7.87
C ASP A 214 -4.51 -20.52 7.42
N MET A 215 -5.28 -19.58 7.95
CA MET A 215 -6.69 -19.37 7.56
C MET A 215 -6.84 -19.04 6.06
N MET A 216 -5.97 -18.19 5.49
CA MET A 216 -5.99 -17.87 4.05
C MET A 216 -5.77 -19.12 3.19
N VAL A 217 -4.84 -19.98 3.61
CA VAL A 217 -4.57 -21.25 2.92
C VAL A 217 -5.79 -22.18 3.01
N GLU A 218 -6.38 -22.31 4.18
CA GLU A 218 -7.62 -23.11 4.39
C GLU A 218 -8.81 -22.56 3.59
N GLN A 219 -8.90 -21.24 3.41
CA GLN A 219 -9.93 -20.57 2.61
C GLN A 219 -9.72 -20.72 1.10
N GLY A 220 -8.59 -21.28 0.65
CA GLY A 220 -8.32 -21.53 -0.76
C GLY A 220 -7.40 -20.54 -1.44
N LEU A 221 -6.46 -19.93 -0.72
CA LEU A 221 -5.50 -18.98 -1.32
C LEU A 221 -4.73 -19.59 -2.51
N VAL A 222 -4.36 -20.87 -2.44
CA VAL A 222 -3.67 -21.55 -3.54
C VAL A 222 -4.54 -21.64 -4.78
N GLU A 223 -5.84 -21.91 -4.60
CA GLU A 223 -6.81 -21.99 -5.70
C GLU A 223 -7.11 -20.59 -6.29
N GLU A 224 -7.13 -19.55 -5.47
CA GLU A 224 -7.25 -18.17 -5.95
C GLU A 224 -6.09 -17.81 -6.89
N VAL A 225 -4.85 -18.12 -6.51
CA VAL A 225 -3.66 -17.90 -7.36
C VAL A 225 -3.72 -18.74 -8.64
N ARG A 226 -4.10 -20.02 -8.53
CA ARG A 226 -4.25 -20.92 -9.70
C ARG A 226 -5.28 -20.38 -10.68
N SER A 227 -6.42 -19.91 -10.20
CA SER A 227 -7.49 -19.35 -11.02
C SER A 227 -7.06 -18.11 -11.77
N LEU A 228 -6.36 -17.19 -11.10
CA LEU A 228 -5.81 -15.98 -11.76
C LEU A 228 -4.85 -16.35 -12.90
N LEU A 229 -3.94 -17.30 -12.67
CA LEU A 229 -3.02 -17.76 -13.71
C LEU A 229 -3.75 -18.46 -14.85
N ALA A 230 -4.78 -19.27 -14.58
CA ALA A 230 -5.60 -19.94 -15.58
C ALA A 230 -6.44 -18.96 -16.42
N GLU A 231 -6.81 -17.84 -15.86
CA GLU A 231 -7.47 -16.73 -16.56
C GLU A 231 -6.50 -15.88 -17.40
N GLY A 232 -5.21 -16.18 -17.36
CA GLY A 232 -4.20 -15.50 -18.18
C GLY A 232 -3.54 -14.29 -17.50
N VAL A 233 -3.74 -14.08 -16.19
CA VAL A 233 -3.02 -13.02 -15.47
C VAL A 233 -1.51 -13.30 -15.47
N PRO A 234 -0.67 -12.39 -15.98
CA PRO A 234 0.77 -12.60 -16.03
C PRO A 234 1.36 -12.75 -14.62
N ALA A 235 2.15 -13.80 -14.40
CA ALA A 235 2.74 -14.10 -13.09
C ALA A 235 3.72 -13.01 -12.59
N ASP A 236 4.23 -12.18 -13.47
CA ASP A 236 5.17 -11.09 -13.20
C ASP A 236 4.51 -9.70 -13.17
N CYS A 237 3.19 -9.60 -13.36
CA CYS A 237 2.46 -8.34 -13.27
C CYS A 237 2.52 -7.73 -11.86
N GLN A 238 2.12 -6.47 -11.73
CA GLN A 238 2.19 -5.73 -10.47
C GLN A 238 1.41 -6.42 -9.35
N ALA A 239 0.19 -6.86 -9.63
CA ALA A 239 -0.68 -7.52 -8.67
C ALA A 239 -0.10 -8.84 -8.15
N MET A 240 0.44 -9.66 -9.04
CA MET A 240 1.02 -10.97 -8.70
C MET A 240 2.35 -10.87 -7.92
N LYS A 241 2.95 -9.69 -7.81
CA LYS A 241 4.07 -9.43 -6.89
C LYS A 241 3.63 -9.24 -5.43
N ALA A 242 2.34 -9.28 -5.14
CA ALA A 242 1.82 -9.25 -3.77
C ALA A 242 2.27 -10.48 -2.96
N ILE A 243 2.37 -10.28 -1.64
CA ILE A 243 2.65 -11.38 -0.71
C ILE A 243 1.45 -12.33 -0.73
N GLY A 244 1.72 -13.62 -0.75
CA GLY A 244 0.74 -14.66 -0.96
C GLY A 244 0.78 -15.17 -2.40
N TYR A 245 0.75 -14.29 -3.36
CA TYR A 245 0.73 -14.64 -4.78
C TYR A 245 2.13 -15.02 -5.29
N LYS A 246 3.10 -14.15 -5.11
CA LYS A 246 4.47 -14.38 -5.59
C LYS A 246 5.16 -15.60 -4.95
N GLU A 247 4.78 -15.99 -3.75
CA GLU A 247 5.31 -17.18 -3.10
C GLU A 247 4.65 -18.48 -3.61
N ILE A 248 3.36 -18.40 -3.98
CA ILE A 248 2.58 -19.57 -4.44
C ILE A 248 2.84 -19.88 -5.93
N VAL A 249 3.17 -18.89 -6.76
CA VAL A 249 3.48 -19.13 -8.19
C VAL A 249 4.58 -20.18 -8.40
N PRO A 250 5.77 -20.11 -7.75
CA PRO A 250 6.78 -21.17 -7.85
C PRO A 250 6.29 -22.55 -7.40
N TYR A 251 5.51 -22.61 -6.34
CA TYR A 251 4.88 -23.85 -5.87
C TYR A 251 3.98 -24.48 -6.94
N LEU A 252 3.11 -23.68 -7.57
CA LEU A 252 2.22 -24.16 -8.64
C LEU A 252 2.98 -24.63 -9.89
N ARG A 253 4.20 -24.14 -10.09
CA ARG A 253 5.09 -24.56 -11.18
C ARG A 253 5.96 -25.77 -10.82
N GLY A 254 5.91 -26.26 -9.59
CA GLY A 254 6.78 -27.35 -9.10
C GLY A 254 8.23 -26.94 -8.87
N GLU A 255 8.50 -25.64 -8.74
CA GLU A 255 9.83 -25.05 -8.50
C GLU A 255 10.16 -24.99 -6.99
N SER A 256 9.17 -25.11 -6.12
CA SER A 256 9.31 -25.17 -4.66
C SER A 256 8.31 -26.15 -4.05
N ASP A 257 8.61 -26.66 -2.86
CA ASP A 257 7.65 -27.46 -2.08
C ASP A 257 6.74 -26.57 -1.20
N TRP A 258 5.71 -27.18 -0.62
CA TRP A 258 4.77 -26.47 0.22
C TRP A 258 5.38 -25.96 1.53
N THR A 259 6.30 -26.71 2.12
CA THR A 259 6.94 -26.35 3.39
C THR A 259 7.72 -25.05 3.26
N ASP A 260 8.51 -24.93 2.20
CA ASP A 260 9.27 -23.72 1.89
C ASP A 260 8.33 -22.55 1.54
N THR A 261 7.28 -22.82 0.77
CA THR A 261 6.29 -21.82 0.37
C THR A 261 5.56 -21.23 1.57
N ASP A 262 5.04 -22.05 2.47
CA ASP A 262 4.37 -21.62 3.70
C ASP A 262 5.30 -20.83 4.62
N TYR A 263 6.52 -21.33 4.81
CA TYR A 263 7.54 -20.61 5.58
C TYR A 263 7.83 -19.21 5.01
N LEU A 264 8.05 -19.10 3.70
CA LEU A 264 8.33 -17.84 3.03
C LEU A 264 7.13 -16.89 3.10
N LEU A 265 5.93 -17.39 2.94
CA LEU A 265 4.70 -16.62 3.03
C LEU A 265 4.55 -15.96 4.41
N LYS A 266 4.72 -16.75 5.49
CA LYS A 266 4.69 -16.25 6.88
C LYS A 266 5.82 -15.27 7.15
N LEU A 267 7.05 -15.56 6.71
CA LEU A 267 8.21 -14.72 6.87
C LEU A 267 8.02 -13.35 6.16
N ASN A 268 7.60 -13.36 4.89
CA ASN A 268 7.41 -12.15 4.11
C ASN A 268 6.26 -11.30 4.63
N THR A 269 5.21 -11.90 5.17
CA THR A 269 4.10 -11.20 5.83
C THR A 269 4.58 -10.50 7.12
N ARG A 270 5.42 -11.15 7.95
CA ARG A 270 6.06 -10.51 9.11
C ARG A 270 6.96 -9.34 8.71
N HIS A 271 7.75 -9.50 7.64
CA HIS A 271 8.57 -8.42 7.09
C HIS A 271 7.72 -7.26 6.57
N TYR A 272 6.59 -7.55 5.97
CA TYR A 272 5.66 -6.51 5.50
C TYR A 272 5.08 -5.72 6.67
N ALA A 273 4.59 -6.39 7.71
CA ALA A 273 4.12 -5.73 8.93
C ALA A 273 5.18 -4.82 9.56
N LYS A 274 6.45 -5.28 9.62
CA LYS A 274 7.57 -4.46 10.09
C LYS A 274 7.78 -3.22 9.21
N ARG A 275 7.71 -3.35 7.89
CA ARG A 275 7.84 -2.20 6.96
C ARG A 275 6.71 -1.20 7.15
N GLN A 276 5.46 -1.65 7.34
CA GLN A 276 4.32 -0.78 7.62
C GLN A 276 4.55 0.05 8.88
N LEU A 277 4.95 -0.57 10.00
CA LEU A 277 5.26 0.15 11.24
C LEU A 277 6.44 1.11 11.07
N THR A 278 7.49 0.71 10.34
CA THR A 278 8.66 1.57 10.09
C THR A 278 8.28 2.79 9.26
N TRP A 279 7.37 2.62 8.31
CA TRP A 279 6.85 3.74 7.53
C TRP A 279 6.10 4.74 8.43
N MET A 280 5.16 4.24 9.23
CA MET A 280 4.32 5.09 10.08
C MET A 280 5.09 5.85 11.16
N ARG A 281 6.24 5.33 11.61
CA ARG A 281 7.14 6.04 12.55
C ARG A 281 7.78 7.31 11.97
N ARG A 282 7.70 7.51 10.66
CA ARG A 282 8.22 8.70 9.97
C ARG A 282 7.14 9.76 9.73
N GLU A 283 5.90 9.43 10.04
CA GLU A 283 4.76 10.33 9.90
C GLU A 283 4.55 11.12 11.19
N ASP A 284 4.37 12.43 11.04
CA ASP A 284 4.10 13.33 12.16
C ASP A 284 2.62 13.36 12.52
N ASN A 285 2.31 13.75 13.75
CA ASN A 285 0.94 13.90 14.26
C ASN A 285 0.08 12.64 14.11
N VAL A 286 0.63 11.50 14.55
CA VAL A 286 -0.03 10.20 14.50
C VAL A 286 -0.30 9.72 15.93
N LEU A 287 -1.57 9.43 16.24
CA LEU A 287 -1.92 8.71 17.46
C LEU A 287 -1.54 7.23 17.31
N TRP A 288 -0.77 6.70 18.27
CA TRP A 288 -0.45 5.27 18.36
C TRP A 288 -1.37 4.59 19.37
N VAL A 289 -2.10 3.57 18.93
CA VAL A 289 -3.05 2.83 19.77
C VAL A 289 -2.68 1.36 19.77
N ASP A 290 -2.46 0.80 20.95
CA ASP A 290 -2.34 -0.64 21.11
C ASP A 290 -3.73 -1.28 20.96
N SER A 291 -3.92 -2.01 19.86
CA SER A 291 -5.22 -2.62 19.55
C SER A 291 -5.55 -3.85 20.40
N SER A 292 -4.64 -4.31 21.24
CA SER A 292 -4.90 -5.37 22.23
C SER A 292 -5.52 -4.85 23.53
N MET A 293 -5.47 -3.53 23.73
CA MET A 293 -6.01 -2.92 24.94
C MET A 293 -7.54 -2.76 24.86
N PRO A 294 -8.25 -2.95 25.99
CA PRO A 294 -9.71 -2.85 26.01
C PRO A 294 -10.25 -1.48 25.61
N ASP A 295 -9.51 -0.41 25.86
CA ASP A 295 -9.86 0.99 25.59
C ASP A 295 -9.44 1.48 24.21
N ALA A 296 -8.97 0.59 23.35
CA ALA A 296 -8.46 0.96 22.02
C ALA A 296 -9.49 1.73 21.17
N TYR A 297 -10.76 1.32 21.22
CA TYR A 297 -11.82 1.99 20.49
C TYR A 297 -12.07 3.41 21.02
N GLU A 298 -12.23 3.54 22.34
CA GLU A 298 -12.52 4.80 23.04
C GLU A 298 -11.41 5.83 22.80
N ARG A 299 -10.15 5.38 22.76
CA ARG A 299 -9.00 6.23 22.43
C ARG A 299 -9.04 6.71 20.99
N LEU A 300 -9.37 5.82 20.04
CA LEU A 300 -9.55 6.18 18.63
C LEU A 300 -10.70 7.18 18.46
N GLU A 301 -11.85 6.91 19.07
CA GLU A 301 -13.04 7.75 19.00
C GLU A 301 -12.76 9.15 19.53
N LYS A 302 -12.12 9.26 20.71
CA LYS A 302 -11.75 10.54 21.29
C LYS A 302 -10.77 11.30 20.42
N TRP A 303 -9.73 10.62 19.87
CA TRP A 303 -8.79 11.22 18.93
C TRP A 303 -9.49 11.78 17.70
N TYR A 304 -10.35 11.00 17.08
CA TYR A 304 -11.03 11.43 15.87
C TYR A 304 -12.05 12.53 16.08
N THR A 305 -12.74 12.56 17.21
CA THR A 305 -13.79 13.56 17.50
C THR A 305 -13.24 14.84 18.12
N GLN A 306 -12.27 14.75 19.02
CA GLN A 306 -11.77 15.89 19.81
C GLN A 306 -10.39 16.37 19.38
N GLY A 307 -9.57 15.50 18.77
CA GLY A 307 -8.20 15.85 18.34
C GLY A 307 -7.18 15.89 19.47
N GLU A 308 -7.53 15.38 20.63
CA GLU A 308 -6.64 15.37 21.79
C GLU A 308 -5.76 14.11 21.77
N LEU A 309 -4.43 14.30 21.80
CA LEU A 309 -3.47 13.25 22.13
C LEU A 309 -3.55 12.97 23.62
N ILE A 310 -3.92 11.75 24.00
CA ILE A 310 -3.96 11.29 25.41
C ILE A 310 -2.72 10.44 25.67
#